data_d49e6b51519566572afadbce8c7e5763
#
_entry.id   d49e6b51519566572afadbce8c7e5763
#
_cell.length_a   1.000
_cell.length_b   1.000
_cell.length_c   1.000
_cell.angle_alpha   90.00
_cell.angle_beta   90.00
_cell.angle_gamma   90.00
#
_symmetry.space_group_name_H-M   'P 1'
#
loop_
_entity.id
_entity.type
_entity.pdbx_description
1 polymer ?
#
loop_
_entity_poly.entity_id
_entity_poly.type
_entity_poly.pdbx_seq_one_letter_code
_entity_poly.pdbx_strand_id
1 'polypeptide(L)'
;MLKPDFNTTLTRSVSRLVGTLGGVILATVLLVTLKPTPEMLVLIVAIAAYITLASFFVNYALYSAWITIAAVCLFALVTPHPLTNVFDRTINTLIGGALAFGMFLIWPTWEHMQLSPNIVARVETLRKHFLAVMEAYIQPDTSHIERVASRHREARLAYSNVEASLERITHEPSALHFNTVRAQGLLEALNSISLNILALEGYQLNDVVLPSAMQDQLRFFVKEVDTTLQRLSQTLATAQPETISCAGLDAALHALAESETSARSSQEPSAAEQSFLVKEAEQIVRTIDIISQLLPTDDLEREAVTA
;
A
#
# COMPACT_ATOMS: atom_id res chain seq x y z
N MET A 1 0.25 -9.08 -10.40
CA MET A 1 0.76 -10.32 -9.77
C MET A 1 0.53 -10.18 -8.27
N LEU A 2 -0.34 -11.00 -7.68
CA LEU A 2 -0.57 -11.05 -6.24
C LEU A 2 0.70 -11.65 -5.61
N LYS A 3 1.49 -10.85 -4.91
CA LYS A 3 2.59 -11.38 -4.09
C LYS A 3 1.96 -12.13 -2.91
N PRO A 4 2.35 -13.37 -2.62
CA PRO A 4 1.85 -14.10 -1.44
C PRO A 4 2.41 -13.41 -0.20
N ASP A 5 1.55 -12.73 0.54
CA ASP A 5 1.86 -12.17 1.85
C ASP A 5 1.61 -13.19 2.97
N PHE A 6 2.19 -12.93 4.14
CA PHE A 6 2.06 -13.81 5.32
C PHE A 6 0.61 -14.02 5.72
N ASN A 7 -0.13 -12.93 5.84
CA ASN A 7 -1.51 -12.96 6.31
C ASN A 7 -2.41 -13.77 5.37
N THR A 8 -2.30 -13.52 4.06
CA THR A 8 -3.08 -14.28 3.06
C THR A 8 -2.70 -15.77 3.05
N THR A 9 -1.40 -16.09 3.16
CA THR A 9 -0.94 -17.47 3.18
C THR A 9 -1.38 -18.20 4.46
N LEU A 10 -1.22 -17.55 5.63
CA LEU A 10 -1.62 -18.10 6.92
C LEU A 10 -3.16 -18.29 6.98
N THR A 11 -3.92 -17.26 6.62
CA THR A 11 -5.38 -17.31 6.62
C THR A 11 -5.92 -18.39 5.69
N ARG A 12 -5.35 -18.56 4.48
CA ARG A 12 -5.72 -19.62 3.56
C ARG A 12 -5.35 -21.01 4.09
N SER A 13 -4.17 -21.15 4.71
CA SER A 13 -3.73 -22.42 5.29
C SER A 13 -4.61 -22.84 6.45
N VAL A 14 -4.92 -21.94 7.37
CA VAL A 14 -5.83 -22.18 8.51
C VAL A 14 -7.25 -22.46 8.01
N SER A 15 -7.76 -21.68 7.07
CA SER A 15 -9.10 -21.86 6.48
C SER A 15 -9.19 -23.23 5.78
N ARG A 16 -8.14 -23.65 5.07
CA ARG A 16 -8.08 -24.96 4.44
C ARG A 16 -8.09 -26.08 5.47
N LEU A 17 -7.32 -25.96 6.54
CA LEU A 17 -7.25 -26.95 7.61
C LEU A 17 -8.63 -27.10 8.29
N VAL A 18 -9.21 -25.99 8.73
CA VAL A 18 -10.53 -25.97 9.38
C VAL A 18 -11.61 -26.50 8.44
N GLY A 19 -11.62 -26.05 7.17
CA GLY A 19 -12.57 -26.53 6.17
C GLY A 19 -12.43 -28.03 5.90
N THR A 20 -11.20 -28.53 5.74
CA THR A 20 -10.95 -29.96 5.49
C THR A 20 -11.38 -30.82 6.69
N LEU A 21 -11.03 -30.43 7.92
CA LEU A 21 -11.45 -31.16 9.12
C LEU A 21 -12.98 -31.15 9.26
N GLY A 22 -13.62 -30.01 9.10
CA GLY A 22 -15.08 -29.89 9.12
C GLY A 22 -15.74 -30.73 8.02
N GLY A 23 -15.20 -30.70 6.80
CA GLY A 23 -15.67 -31.50 5.67
C GLY A 23 -15.53 -33.00 5.89
N VAL A 24 -14.39 -33.45 6.49
CA VAL A 24 -14.18 -34.86 6.86
C VAL A 24 -15.20 -35.30 7.89
N ILE A 25 -15.40 -34.55 8.96
CA ILE A 25 -16.36 -34.87 10.02
C ILE A 25 -17.77 -34.98 9.43
N LEU A 26 -18.18 -33.99 8.64
CA LEU A 26 -19.53 -33.95 8.04
C LEU A 26 -19.74 -35.11 7.06
N ALA A 27 -18.76 -35.40 6.20
CA ALA A 27 -18.83 -36.53 5.28
C ALA A 27 -18.87 -37.87 6.00
N THR A 28 -18.09 -38.05 7.07
CA THR A 28 -18.08 -39.27 7.88
C THR A 28 -19.43 -39.49 8.56
N VAL A 29 -19.99 -38.45 9.21
CA VAL A 29 -21.32 -38.49 9.82
C VAL A 29 -22.37 -38.86 8.76
N LEU A 30 -22.33 -38.23 7.60
CA LEU A 30 -23.26 -38.50 6.48
C LEU A 30 -23.18 -39.95 6.02
N LEU A 31 -21.99 -40.50 5.81
CA LEU A 31 -21.78 -41.87 5.37
C LEU A 31 -22.25 -42.92 6.42
N VAL A 32 -21.97 -42.63 7.72
CA VAL A 32 -22.30 -43.58 8.81
C VAL A 32 -23.78 -43.58 9.14
N THR A 33 -24.40 -42.38 9.15
CA THR A 33 -25.84 -42.24 9.57
C THR A 33 -26.81 -42.55 8.43
N LEU A 34 -26.57 -42.01 7.23
CA LEU A 34 -27.49 -42.20 6.09
C LEU A 34 -27.27 -43.50 5.33
N LYS A 35 -26.06 -44.09 5.39
CA LYS A 35 -25.66 -45.25 4.58
C LYS A 35 -26.18 -45.16 3.14
N PRO A 36 -25.79 -44.09 2.43
CA PRO A 36 -26.40 -43.73 1.15
C PRO A 36 -26.17 -44.79 0.08
N THR A 37 -27.15 -45.00 -0.77
CA THR A 37 -26.99 -45.82 -1.98
C THR A 37 -26.03 -45.15 -2.97
N PRO A 38 -25.44 -45.91 -3.92
CA PRO A 38 -24.56 -45.33 -4.94
C PRO A 38 -25.20 -44.15 -5.69
N GLU A 39 -26.49 -44.23 -5.98
CA GLU A 39 -27.24 -43.16 -6.64
C GLU A 39 -27.33 -41.88 -5.80
N MET A 40 -27.59 -42.04 -4.47
CA MET A 40 -27.57 -40.93 -3.53
C MET A 40 -26.17 -40.30 -3.39
N LEU A 41 -25.13 -41.11 -3.43
CA LEU A 41 -23.75 -40.61 -3.39
C LEU A 41 -23.42 -39.74 -4.62
N VAL A 42 -23.84 -40.16 -5.81
CA VAL A 42 -23.67 -39.37 -7.05
C VAL A 42 -24.36 -38.02 -6.92
N LEU A 43 -25.59 -38.00 -6.39
CA LEU A 43 -26.33 -36.75 -6.17
C LEU A 43 -25.65 -35.84 -5.16
N ILE A 44 -25.16 -36.42 -4.05
CA ILE A 44 -24.43 -35.67 -3.01
C ILE A 44 -23.15 -35.07 -3.59
N VAL A 45 -22.38 -35.82 -4.39
CA VAL A 45 -21.17 -35.35 -5.05
C VAL A 45 -21.49 -34.18 -6.01
N ALA A 46 -22.57 -34.29 -6.80
CA ALA A 46 -22.98 -33.23 -7.71
C ALA A 46 -23.36 -31.93 -6.97
N ILE A 47 -24.13 -32.03 -5.89
CA ILE A 47 -24.50 -30.90 -5.03
C ILE A 47 -23.26 -30.30 -4.37
N ALA A 48 -22.38 -31.14 -3.81
CA ALA A 48 -21.16 -30.68 -3.16
C ALA A 48 -20.22 -29.98 -4.15
N ALA A 49 -20.08 -30.50 -5.38
CA ALA A 49 -19.30 -29.88 -6.45
C ALA A 49 -19.88 -28.50 -6.84
N TYR A 50 -21.19 -28.39 -6.97
CA TYR A 50 -21.84 -27.11 -7.25
C TYR A 50 -21.58 -26.06 -6.16
N ILE A 51 -21.77 -26.45 -4.89
CA ILE A 51 -21.52 -25.53 -3.75
C ILE A 51 -20.03 -25.18 -3.66
N THR A 52 -19.12 -26.11 -3.98
CA THR A 52 -17.68 -25.85 -4.07
C THR A 52 -17.39 -24.72 -5.05
N LEU A 53 -17.93 -24.80 -6.27
CA LEU A 53 -17.73 -23.76 -7.28
C LEU A 53 -18.32 -22.40 -6.84
N ALA A 54 -19.51 -22.40 -6.27
CA ALA A 54 -20.18 -21.19 -5.77
C ALA A 54 -19.41 -20.53 -4.60
N SER A 55 -18.76 -21.33 -3.76
CA SER A 55 -18.04 -20.85 -2.55
C SER A 55 -16.61 -20.35 -2.83
N PHE A 56 -16.06 -20.62 -4.00
CA PHE A 56 -14.65 -20.37 -4.33
C PHE A 56 -14.21 -18.92 -4.10
N PHE A 57 -15.05 -17.96 -4.48
CA PHE A 57 -14.76 -16.54 -4.33
C PHE A 57 -15.30 -15.91 -3.04
N VAL A 58 -16.14 -16.62 -2.28
CA VAL A 58 -16.82 -16.07 -1.11
C VAL A 58 -16.10 -16.44 0.18
N ASN A 59 -15.79 -17.74 0.36
CA ASN A 59 -15.19 -18.23 1.60
C ASN A 59 -14.36 -19.49 1.34
N TYR A 60 -13.05 -19.36 1.53
CA TYR A 60 -12.10 -20.44 1.26
C TYR A 60 -12.25 -21.66 2.20
N ALA A 61 -12.67 -21.45 3.46
CA ALA A 61 -12.94 -22.54 4.38
C ALA A 61 -14.14 -23.37 3.93
N LEU A 62 -15.22 -22.71 3.51
CA LEU A 62 -16.41 -23.35 2.97
C LEU A 62 -16.12 -24.12 1.68
N TYR A 63 -15.36 -23.50 0.76
CA TYR A 63 -14.82 -24.15 -0.43
C TYR A 63 -14.06 -25.46 -0.07
N SER A 64 -13.14 -25.37 0.91
CA SER A 64 -12.32 -26.50 1.35
C SER A 64 -13.16 -27.63 2.00
N ALA A 65 -14.21 -27.29 2.74
CA ALA A 65 -15.12 -28.25 3.33
C ALA A 65 -15.90 -29.01 2.25
N TRP A 66 -16.54 -28.32 1.31
CA TRP A 66 -17.36 -28.95 0.28
C TRP A 66 -16.56 -29.77 -0.71
N ILE A 67 -15.36 -29.34 -1.10
CA ILE A 67 -14.48 -30.14 -1.96
C ILE A 67 -14.02 -31.41 -1.25
N THR A 68 -13.87 -31.36 0.08
CA THR A 68 -13.52 -32.53 0.90
C THR A 68 -14.68 -33.51 0.98
N ILE A 69 -15.92 -33.01 1.21
CA ILE A 69 -17.12 -33.83 1.19
C ILE A 69 -17.30 -34.52 -0.15
N ALA A 70 -17.19 -33.78 -1.26
CA ALA A 70 -17.27 -34.33 -2.61
C ALA A 70 -16.26 -35.46 -2.85
N ALA A 71 -15.00 -35.24 -2.45
CA ALA A 71 -13.93 -36.22 -2.61
C ALA A 71 -14.15 -37.47 -1.74
N VAL A 72 -14.54 -37.33 -0.47
CA VAL A 72 -14.83 -38.46 0.41
C VAL A 72 -16.00 -39.29 -0.12
N CYS A 73 -17.08 -38.66 -0.57
CA CYS A 73 -18.23 -39.35 -1.16
C CYS A 73 -17.87 -40.04 -2.50
N LEU A 74 -17.00 -39.39 -3.33
CA LEU A 74 -16.51 -39.99 -4.56
C LEU A 74 -15.65 -41.24 -4.29
N PHE A 75 -14.76 -41.20 -3.30
CA PHE A 75 -13.98 -42.38 -2.89
C PHE A 75 -14.87 -43.50 -2.33
N ALA A 76 -15.96 -43.15 -1.62
CA ALA A 76 -16.91 -44.12 -1.12
C ALA A 76 -17.63 -44.90 -2.24
N LEU A 77 -17.73 -44.35 -3.46
CA LEU A 77 -18.26 -45.03 -4.64
C LEU A 77 -17.31 -46.05 -5.22
N VAL A 78 -16.00 -45.84 -5.10
CA VAL A 78 -14.96 -46.60 -5.84
C VAL A 78 -14.26 -47.63 -4.94
N THR A 79 -14.19 -47.35 -3.62
CA THR A 79 -13.38 -48.22 -2.70
C THR A 79 -14.24 -48.85 -1.61
N PRO A 80 -13.98 -50.14 -1.28
CA PRO A 80 -14.74 -50.84 -0.23
C PRO A 80 -14.44 -50.31 1.20
N HIS A 81 -13.34 -49.55 1.40
CA HIS A 81 -12.91 -49.00 2.68
C HIS A 81 -12.78 -47.46 2.66
N PRO A 82 -13.88 -46.74 2.63
CA PRO A 82 -13.85 -45.26 2.48
C PRO A 82 -13.15 -44.56 3.66
N LEU A 83 -13.20 -45.10 4.86
CA LEU A 83 -12.62 -44.47 6.08
C LEU A 83 -11.08 -44.40 6.03
N THR A 84 -10.41 -45.39 5.43
CA THR A 84 -8.94 -45.39 5.29
C THR A 84 -8.50 -44.22 4.39
N ASN A 85 -9.21 -43.99 3.28
CA ASN A 85 -8.91 -42.89 2.38
C ASN A 85 -9.16 -41.52 3.01
N VAL A 86 -10.13 -41.39 3.94
CA VAL A 86 -10.38 -40.17 4.73
C VAL A 86 -9.18 -39.89 5.63
N PHE A 87 -8.63 -40.91 6.29
CA PHE A 87 -7.47 -40.77 7.17
C PHE A 87 -6.23 -40.33 6.38
N ASP A 88 -5.92 -41.00 5.27
CA ASP A 88 -4.79 -40.66 4.39
C ASP A 88 -4.90 -39.22 3.85
N ARG A 89 -6.10 -38.80 3.46
CA ARG A 89 -6.34 -37.42 2.99
C ARG A 89 -6.11 -36.38 4.09
N THR A 90 -6.53 -36.66 5.32
CA THR A 90 -6.33 -35.78 6.46
C THR A 90 -4.83 -35.63 6.77
N ILE A 91 -4.09 -36.75 6.81
CA ILE A 91 -2.63 -36.72 7.02
C ILE A 91 -1.93 -35.98 5.91
N ASN A 92 -2.24 -36.23 4.65
CA ASN A 92 -1.62 -35.52 3.52
C ASN A 92 -1.90 -34.02 3.55
N THR A 93 -3.10 -33.62 3.98
CA THR A 93 -3.44 -32.19 4.15
C THR A 93 -2.64 -31.55 5.29
N LEU A 94 -2.47 -32.24 6.42
CA LEU A 94 -1.64 -31.77 7.54
C LEU A 94 -0.17 -31.66 7.15
N ILE A 95 0.38 -32.68 6.48
CA ILE A 95 1.78 -32.65 5.99
C ILE A 95 1.97 -31.52 4.98
N GLY A 96 1.07 -31.38 4.00
CA GLY A 96 1.14 -30.31 3.01
C GLY A 96 1.03 -28.92 3.63
N GLY A 97 0.17 -28.75 4.64
CA GLY A 97 0.04 -27.51 5.41
C GLY A 97 1.30 -27.20 6.23
N ALA A 98 1.84 -28.21 6.91
CA ALA A 98 3.07 -28.09 7.69
C ALA A 98 4.29 -27.76 6.80
N LEU A 99 4.40 -28.39 5.63
CA LEU A 99 5.45 -28.09 4.65
C LEU A 99 5.33 -26.66 4.10
N ALA A 100 4.12 -26.23 3.74
CA ALA A 100 3.89 -24.87 3.26
C ALA A 100 4.23 -23.81 4.33
N PHE A 101 3.85 -24.06 5.58
CA PHE A 101 4.18 -23.21 6.71
C PHE A 101 5.69 -23.22 7.01
N GLY A 102 6.34 -24.39 6.97
CA GLY A 102 7.78 -24.53 7.15
C GLY A 102 8.58 -23.80 6.07
N MET A 103 8.19 -23.93 4.79
CA MET A 103 8.82 -23.18 3.69
C MET A 103 8.66 -21.67 3.85
N PHE A 104 7.50 -21.24 4.35
CA PHE A 104 7.29 -19.82 4.65
C PHE A 104 8.20 -19.32 5.78
N LEU A 105 8.44 -20.12 6.84
CA LEU A 105 9.38 -19.76 7.92
C LEU A 105 10.84 -19.70 7.45
N ILE A 106 11.22 -20.56 6.48
CA ILE A 106 12.58 -20.60 5.91
C ILE A 106 12.79 -19.43 4.94
N TRP A 107 11.76 -19.03 4.19
CA TRP A 107 11.83 -17.96 3.19
C TRP A 107 10.72 -16.93 3.39
N PRO A 108 10.74 -16.20 4.49
CA PRO A 108 9.70 -15.22 4.78
C PRO A 108 9.82 -14.01 3.86
N THR A 109 8.75 -13.69 3.15
CA THR A 109 8.59 -12.41 2.47
C THR A 109 7.89 -11.44 3.41
N TRP A 110 8.64 -10.89 4.36
CA TRP A 110 8.10 -9.95 5.34
C TRP A 110 7.71 -8.63 4.68
N GLU A 111 6.52 -8.14 4.96
CA GLU A 111 6.00 -6.91 4.38
C GLU A 111 6.76 -5.67 4.88
N HIS A 112 7.26 -5.68 6.13
CA HIS A 112 8.08 -4.59 6.65
C HIS A 112 9.33 -4.32 5.80
N MET A 113 9.90 -5.34 5.12
CA MET A 113 11.00 -5.16 4.16
C MET A 113 10.56 -4.46 2.88
N GLN A 114 9.27 -4.51 2.52
CA GLN A 114 8.72 -3.86 1.33
C GLN A 114 8.26 -2.42 1.61
N LEU A 115 8.08 -2.06 2.88
CA LEU A 115 7.56 -0.75 3.24
C LEU A 115 8.51 0.37 2.85
N SER A 116 9.81 0.26 3.15
CA SER A 116 10.80 1.28 2.78
C SER A 116 10.86 1.53 1.28
N PRO A 117 11.00 0.52 0.40
CA PRO A 117 10.91 0.72 -1.05
C PRO A 117 9.58 1.36 -1.51
N ASN A 118 8.46 1.01 -0.89
CA ASN A 118 7.15 1.59 -1.23
C ASN A 118 7.07 3.07 -0.83
N ILE A 119 7.60 3.44 0.34
CA ILE A 119 7.67 4.85 0.78
C ILE A 119 8.59 5.66 -0.14
N VAL A 120 9.77 5.13 -0.50
CA VAL A 120 10.67 5.75 -1.46
C VAL A 120 9.99 6.00 -2.80
N ALA A 121 9.29 4.99 -3.33
CA ALA A 121 8.51 5.13 -4.56
C ALA A 121 7.39 6.18 -4.43
N ARG A 122 6.77 6.29 -3.26
CA ARG A 122 5.75 7.32 -2.96
C ARG A 122 6.35 8.71 -2.99
N VAL A 123 7.51 8.95 -2.35
CA VAL A 123 8.19 10.25 -2.36
C VAL A 123 8.58 10.62 -3.80
N GLU A 124 9.12 9.68 -4.56
CA GLU A 124 9.56 9.93 -5.94
C GLU A 124 8.38 10.24 -6.89
N THR A 125 7.27 9.53 -6.76
CA THR A 125 6.06 9.81 -7.57
C THR A 125 5.40 11.14 -7.18
N LEU A 126 5.42 11.49 -5.89
CA LEU A 126 4.96 12.77 -5.39
C LEU A 126 5.82 13.92 -5.94
N ARG A 127 7.15 13.77 -5.91
CA ARG A 127 8.12 14.71 -6.48
C ARG A 127 7.84 14.94 -7.97
N LYS A 128 7.65 13.88 -8.75
CA LYS A 128 7.33 13.98 -10.19
C LYS A 128 5.98 14.67 -10.44
N HIS A 129 4.98 14.41 -9.59
CA HIS A 129 3.68 15.08 -9.70
C HIS A 129 3.81 16.58 -9.40
N PHE A 130 4.52 16.94 -8.31
CA PHE A 130 4.81 18.33 -7.98
C PHE A 130 5.50 19.07 -9.13
N LEU A 131 6.57 18.49 -9.70
CA LEU A 131 7.30 19.09 -10.81
C LEU A 131 6.41 19.29 -12.04
N ALA A 132 5.55 18.33 -12.38
CA ALA A 132 4.63 18.45 -13.51
C ALA A 132 3.62 19.58 -13.32
N VAL A 133 3.07 19.74 -12.10
CA VAL A 133 2.15 20.84 -11.76
C VAL A 133 2.88 22.19 -11.83
N MET A 134 4.07 22.28 -11.24
CA MET A 134 4.84 23.54 -11.25
C MET A 134 5.31 23.93 -12.66
N GLU A 135 5.66 22.97 -13.49
CA GLU A 135 6.01 23.23 -14.89
C GLU A 135 4.83 23.86 -15.65
N ALA A 136 3.61 23.42 -15.38
CA ALA A 136 2.41 24.00 -15.99
C ALA A 136 2.16 25.48 -15.57
N TYR A 137 2.60 25.88 -14.37
CA TYR A 137 2.56 27.31 -13.95
C TYR A 137 3.66 28.15 -14.62
N ILE A 138 4.82 27.56 -14.88
CA ILE A 138 5.99 28.25 -15.41
C ILE A 138 5.95 28.34 -16.95
N GLN A 139 5.52 27.25 -17.60
CA GLN A 139 5.47 27.13 -19.06
C GLN A 139 4.20 26.37 -19.46
N PRO A 140 3.04 27.03 -19.49
CA PRO A 140 1.80 26.39 -19.92
C PRO A 140 1.91 25.97 -21.39
N ASP A 141 1.75 24.68 -21.66
CA ASP A 141 1.65 24.09 -22.99
C ASP A 141 0.38 23.23 -23.11
N THR A 142 0.00 22.85 -24.30
CA THR A 142 -1.21 22.04 -24.52
C THR A 142 -1.07 20.60 -24.00
N SER A 143 0.14 20.13 -23.69
CA SER A 143 0.43 18.76 -23.24
C SER A 143 0.49 18.63 -21.71
N HIS A 144 0.49 19.76 -20.97
CA HIS A 144 0.66 19.72 -19.52
C HIS A 144 -0.48 18.96 -18.82
N ILE A 145 -1.72 19.11 -19.28
CA ILE A 145 -2.90 18.46 -18.67
C ILE A 145 -2.74 16.92 -18.64
N GLU A 146 -2.35 16.33 -19.75
CA GLU A 146 -2.15 14.88 -19.83
C GLU A 146 -0.97 14.42 -18.98
N ARG A 147 0.13 15.19 -18.98
CA ARG A 147 1.33 14.93 -18.20
C ARG A 147 1.04 14.99 -16.70
N VAL A 148 0.36 16.02 -16.21
CA VAL A 148 -0.05 16.18 -14.83
C VAL A 148 -1.00 15.04 -14.43
N ALA A 149 -2.03 14.75 -15.22
CA ALA A 149 -2.96 13.66 -14.95
C ALA A 149 -2.28 12.28 -14.90
N SER A 150 -1.26 12.05 -15.71
CA SER A 150 -0.46 10.82 -15.66
C SER A 150 0.32 10.70 -14.34
N ARG A 151 1.01 11.77 -13.95
CA ARG A 151 1.79 11.81 -12.69
C ARG A 151 0.91 11.73 -11.45
N HIS A 152 -0.26 12.35 -11.48
CA HIS A 152 -1.26 12.20 -10.43
C HIS A 152 -1.67 10.72 -10.24
N ARG A 153 -1.99 10.00 -11.33
CA ARG A 153 -2.33 8.57 -11.26
C ARG A 153 -1.20 7.72 -10.70
N GLU A 154 0.05 7.98 -11.11
CA GLU A 154 1.22 7.30 -10.58
C GLU A 154 1.37 7.55 -9.06
N ALA A 155 1.24 8.79 -8.62
CA ALA A 155 1.32 9.17 -7.21
C ALA A 155 0.21 8.53 -6.37
N ARG A 156 -1.03 8.45 -6.89
CA ARG A 156 -2.15 7.79 -6.22
C ARG A 156 -1.94 6.29 -6.07
N LEU A 157 -1.40 5.62 -7.10
CA LEU A 157 -1.07 4.20 -7.02
C LEU A 157 0.03 3.93 -5.98
N ALA A 158 1.06 4.78 -5.92
CA ALA A 158 2.11 4.65 -4.93
C ALA A 158 1.58 4.85 -3.50
N TYR A 159 0.64 5.80 -3.28
CA TYR A 159 -0.05 5.95 -2.00
C TYR A 159 -0.78 4.68 -1.58
N SER A 160 -1.62 4.13 -2.46
CA SER A 160 -2.38 2.91 -2.18
C SER A 160 -1.47 1.71 -1.88
N ASN A 161 -0.28 1.62 -2.51
CA ASN A 161 0.68 0.56 -2.21
C ASN A 161 1.28 0.69 -0.80
N VAL A 162 1.61 1.92 -0.34
CA VAL A 162 2.13 2.13 1.02
C VAL A 162 1.04 1.84 2.06
N GLU A 163 -0.18 2.34 1.85
CA GLU A 163 -1.32 2.11 2.73
C GLU A 163 -1.60 0.60 2.90
N ALA A 164 -1.66 -0.13 1.79
CA ALA A 164 -1.83 -1.58 1.81
C ALA A 164 -0.65 -2.31 2.48
N SER A 165 0.60 -1.84 2.35
CA SER A 165 1.76 -2.39 3.05
C SER A 165 1.66 -2.16 4.57
N LEU A 166 1.27 -0.96 5.01
CA LEU A 166 1.08 -0.67 6.43
C LEU A 166 -0.04 -1.51 7.06
N GLU A 167 -1.16 -1.68 6.36
CA GLU A 167 -2.25 -2.55 6.82
C GLU A 167 -1.78 -3.99 7.00
N ARG A 168 -1.00 -4.53 6.05
CA ARG A 168 -0.47 -5.90 6.14
C ARG A 168 0.53 -6.09 7.28
N ILE A 169 1.38 -5.10 7.55
CA ILE A 169 2.37 -5.15 8.64
C ILE A 169 1.69 -5.32 10.01
N THR A 170 0.52 -4.70 10.23
CA THR A 170 -0.20 -4.83 11.52
C THR A 170 -0.58 -6.27 11.87
N HIS A 171 -0.60 -7.15 10.88
CA HIS A 171 -0.91 -8.58 11.04
C HIS A 171 0.35 -9.48 11.07
N GLU A 172 1.55 -8.91 10.97
CA GLU A 172 2.80 -9.67 11.08
C GLU A 172 3.24 -9.84 12.53
N PRO A 173 3.78 -11.00 12.91
CA PRO A 173 4.36 -11.21 14.25
C PRO A 173 5.51 -10.24 14.56
N SER A 174 6.24 -9.79 13.53
CA SER A 174 7.33 -8.81 13.62
C SER A 174 6.87 -7.37 13.83
N ALA A 175 5.56 -7.08 13.76
CA ALA A 175 5.00 -5.74 13.97
C ALA A 175 5.34 -5.15 15.35
N LEU A 176 5.62 -5.99 16.34
CA LEU A 176 6.01 -5.56 17.69
C LEU A 176 7.34 -4.79 17.73
N HIS A 177 8.20 -4.97 16.72
CA HIS A 177 9.52 -4.32 16.63
C HIS A 177 9.55 -3.18 15.59
N PHE A 178 8.42 -2.93 14.91
CA PHE A 178 8.32 -1.90 13.89
C PHE A 178 7.53 -0.70 14.41
N ASN A 179 8.10 0.50 14.28
CA ASN A 179 7.42 1.73 14.70
C ASN A 179 6.33 2.13 13.67
N THR A 180 5.17 1.46 13.76
CA THR A 180 4.01 1.70 12.89
C THR A 180 3.48 3.13 13.01
N VAL A 181 3.55 3.73 14.19
CA VAL A 181 3.08 5.10 14.44
C VAL A 181 3.90 6.11 13.62
N ARG A 182 5.21 5.92 13.57
CA ARG A 182 6.11 6.76 12.79
C ARG A 182 5.86 6.62 11.29
N ALA A 183 5.71 5.40 10.81
CA ALA A 183 5.40 5.13 9.40
C ALA A 183 4.05 5.73 8.99
N GLN A 184 3.04 5.65 9.85
CA GLN A 184 1.74 6.30 9.66
C GLN A 184 1.88 7.82 9.61
N GLY A 185 2.60 8.43 10.56
CA GLY A 185 2.86 9.86 10.57
C GLY A 185 3.56 10.35 9.29
N LEU A 186 4.53 9.59 8.80
CA LEU A 186 5.20 9.87 7.53
C LEU A 186 4.24 9.77 6.33
N LEU A 187 3.38 8.75 6.30
CA LEU A 187 2.39 8.59 5.24
C LEU A 187 1.37 9.73 5.24
N GLU A 188 0.88 10.14 6.41
CA GLU A 188 -0.05 11.26 6.57
C GLU A 188 0.58 12.58 6.12
N ALA A 189 1.84 12.84 6.49
CA ALA A 189 2.56 14.02 6.04
C ALA A 189 2.75 14.03 4.51
N LEU A 190 3.15 12.90 3.90
CA LEU A 190 3.23 12.77 2.45
C LEU A 190 1.86 12.93 1.76
N ASN A 191 0.78 12.51 2.41
CA ASN A 191 -0.57 12.72 1.92
C ASN A 191 -0.98 14.20 2.00
N SER A 192 -0.61 14.91 3.05
CA SER A 192 -0.82 16.36 3.16
C SER A 192 -0.15 17.12 2.02
N ILE A 193 1.12 16.80 1.70
CA ILE A 193 1.79 17.40 0.52
C ILE A 193 1.02 17.07 -0.76
N SER A 194 0.54 15.84 -0.91
CA SER A 194 -0.24 15.43 -2.09
C SER A 194 -1.53 16.25 -2.25
N LEU A 195 -2.22 16.56 -1.15
CA LEU A 195 -3.43 17.39 -1.17
C LEU A 195 -3.13 18.82 -1.55
N ASN A 196 -2.02 19.40 -1.07
CA ASN A 196 -1.60 20.75 -1.45
C ASN A 196 -1.21 20.81 -2.95
N ILE A 197 -0.52 19.78 -3.46
CA ILE A 197 -0.23 19.67 -4.90
C ILE A 197 -1.53 19.56 -5.71
N LEU A 198 -2.49 18.78 -5.24
CA LEU A 198 -3.80 18.64 -5.89
C LEU A 198 -4.60 19.95 -5.90
N ALA A 199 -4.52 20.72 -4.82
CA ALA A 199 -5.11 22.05 -4.76
C ALA A 199 -4.47 23.01 -5.81
N LEU A 200 -3.15 22.97 -5.94
CA LEU A 200 -2.42 23.71 -6.97
C LEU A 200 -2.78 23.23 -8.39
N GLU A 201 -2.89 21.92 -8.61
CA GLU A 201 -3.35 21.33 -9.89
C GLU A 201 -4.73 21.86 -10.27
N GLY A 202 -5.70 21.81 -9.33
CA GLY A 202 -7.06 22.29 -9.56
C GLY A 202 -7.14 23.79 -9.85
N TYR A 203 -6.24 24.57 -9.27
CA TYR A 203 -6.20 26.02 -9.49
C TYR A 203 -5.55 26.39 -10.82
N GLN A 204 -4.54 25.66 -11.26
CA GLN A 204 -3.84 25.85 -12.53
C GLN A 204 -4.77 25.63 -13.75
N LEU A 205 -5.81 24.80 -13.60
CA LEU A 205 -6.83 24.58 -14.66
C LEU A 205 -7.60 25.87 -15.06
N ASN A 206 -7.45 26.97 -14.31
CA ASN A 206 -8.03 28.27 -14.63
C ASN A 206 -7.11 29.18 -15.48
N ASP A 207 -6.11 28.61 -16.16
CA ASP A 207 -5.16 29.30 -17.05
C ASP A 207 -4.44 30.49 -16.35
N VAL A 208 -3.96 30.26 -15.14
CA VAL A 208 -3.26 31.28 -14.35
C VAL A 208 -1.94 31.67 -15.02
N VAL A 209 -1.78 32.95 -15.36
CA VAL A 209 -0.55 33.51 -15.90
C VAL A 209 0.19 34.28 -14.81
N LEU A 210 1.37 33.79 -14.44
CA LEU A 210 2.22 34.44 -13.44
C LEU A 210 3.12 35.50 -14.05
N PRO A 211 3.35 36.65 -13.37
CA PRO A 211 4.34 37.64 -13.78
C PRO A 211 5.74 37.05 -13.87
N SER A 212 6.56 37.57 -14.80
CA SER A 212 7.91 37.03 -15.03
C SER A 212 8.80 37.04 -13.78
N ALA A 213 8.72 38.08 -12.97
CA ALA A 213 9.45 38.20 -11.72
C ALA A 213 9.08 37.06 -10.73
N MET A 214 7.81 36.69 -10.64
CA MET A 214 7.33 35.60 -9.80
C MET A 214 7.68 34.24 -10.38
N GLN A 215 7.72 34.10 -11.71
CA GLN A 215 8.16 32.84 -12.37
C GLN A 215 9.59 32.47 -11.99
N ASP A 216 10.51 33.46 -11.92
CA ASP A 216 11.90 33.21 -11.52
C ASP A 216 12.01 32.75 -10.07
N GLN A 217 11.27 33.39 -9.16
CA GLN A 217 11.20 32.96 -7.75
C GLN A 217 10.55 31.58 -7.61
N LEU A 218 9.52 31.31 -8.40
CA LEU A 218 8.88 29.98 -8.41
C LEU A 218 9.86 28.91 -8.94
N ARG A 219 10.67 29.19 -9.94
CA ARG A 219 11.73 28.27 -10.42
C ARG A 219 12.73 27.95 -9.33
N PHE A 220 13.15 28.96 -8.56
CA PHE A 220 14.05 28.77 -7.43
C PHE A 220 13.41 27.90 -6.36
N PHE A 221 12.17 28.19 -5.96
CA PHE A 221 11.40 27.39 -5.00
C PHE A 221 11.24 25.92 -5.45
N VAL A 222 10.84 25.71 -6.70
CA VAL A 222 10.68 24.36 -7.29
C VAL A 222 11.97 23.56 -7.22
N LYS A 223 13.11 24.20 -7.53
CA LYS A 223 14.43 23.55 -7.46
C LYS A 223 14.80 23.13 -6.04
N GLU A 224 14.52 23.96 -5.03
CA GLU A 224 14.80 23.63 -3.63
C GLU A 224 13.89 22.52 -3.12
N VAL A 225 12.59 22.52 -3.46
CA VAL A 225 11.67 21.42 -3.14
C VAL A 225 12.11 20.12 -3.82
N ASP A 226 12.47 20.18 -5.10
CA ASP A 226 12.96 19.03 -5.87
C ASP A 226 14.20 18.40 -5.21
N THR A 227 15.18 19.23 -4.87
CA THR A 227 16.43 18.81 -4.22
C THR A 227 16.13 18.19 -2.84
N THR A 228 15.23 18.78 -2.06
CA THR A 228 14.89 18.29 -0.72
C THR A 228 14.14 16.97 -0.77
N LEU A 229 13.15 16.83 -1.67
CA LEU A 229 12.42 15.56 -1.86
C LEU A 229 13.33 14.46 -2.40
N GLN A 230 14.31 14.80 -3.25
CA GLN A 230 15.29 13.84 -3.73
C GLN A 230 16.22 13.35 -2.61
N ARG A 231 16.70 14.25 -1.74
CA ARG A 231 17.47 13.89 -0.54
C ARG A 231 16.64 13.02 0.39
N LEU A 232 15.38 13.40 0.65
CA LEU A 232 14.45 12.60 1.44
C LEU A 232 14.33 11.16 0.90
N SER A 233 14.14 11.04 -0.41
CA SER A 233 14.07 9.74 -1.07
C SER A 233 15.36 8.92 -0.90
N GLN A 234 16.52 9.55 -1.01
CA GLN A 234 17.83 8.90 -0.82
C GLN A 234 18.06 8.46 0.63
N THR A 235 17.77 9.32 1.60
CA THR A 235 17.87 9.01 3.05
C THR A 235 16.99 7.82 3.42
N LEU A 236 15.76 7.79 2.92
CA LEU A 236 14.84 6.65 3.13
C LEU A 236 15.32 5.37 2.43
N ALA A 237 15.99 5.47 1.29
CA ALA A 237 16.52 4.32 0.56
C ALA A 237 17.77 3.72 1.20
N THR A 238 18.64 4.56 1.77
CA THR A 238 19.92 4.13 2.37
C THR A 238 19.80 3.78 3.84
N ALA A 239 18.67 4.15 4.49
CA ALA A 239 18.46 4.05 5.92
C ALA A 239 19.60 4.68 6.74
N GLN A 240 20.32 5.67 6.17
CA GLN A 240 21.34 6.41 6.87
C GLN A 240 20.74 7.63 7.54
N PRO A 241 21.03 7.89 8.81
CA PRO A 241 20.57 9.09 9.51
C PRO A 241 21.23 10.33 8.91
N GLU A 242 20.53 11.00 8.02
CA GLU A 242 20.97 12.27 7.44
C GLU A 242 19.99 13.37 7.85
N THR A 243 20.50 14.43 8.47
CA THR A 243 19.67 15.59 8.81
C THR A 243 19.37 16.38 7.55
N ILE A 244 18.12 16.40 7.13
CA ILE A 244 17.67 17.21 5.98
C ILE A 244 17.53 18.66 6.43
N SER A 245 18.38 19.54 5.91
CA SER A 245 18.30 20.97 6.18
C SER A 245 17.21 21.62 5.31
N CYS A 246 16.25 22.25 5.94
CA CYS A 246 15.17 23.00 5.27
C CYS A 246 15.53 24.48 5.02
N ALA A 247 16.72 24.94 5.42
CA ALA A 247 17.10 26.36 5.31
C ALA A 247 17.03 26.93 3.89
N GLY A 248 17.34 26.14 2.86
CA GLY A 248 17.18 26.53 1.46
C GLY A 248 15.72 26.69 1.05
N LEU A 249 14.86 25.81 1.55
CA LEU A 249 13.41 25.88 1.34
C LEU A 249 12.79 27.14 1.96
N ASP A 250 13.17 27.48 3.19
CA ASP A 250 12.68 28.68 3.88
C ASP A 250 13.10 29.93 3.13
N ALA A 251 14.34 30.01 2.69
CA ALA A 251 14.85 31.13 1.89
C ALA A 251 14.09 31.28 0.56
N ALA A 252 13.83 30.17 -0.12
CA ALA A 252 13.10 30.16 -1.37
C ALA A 252 11.61 30.54 -1.18
N LEU A 253 10.99 30.11 -0.09
CA LEU A 253 9.63 30.48 0.27
C LEU A 253 9.53 31.98 0.59
N HIS A 254 10.47 32.52 1.36
CA HIS A 254 10.54 33.97 1.64
C HIS A 254 10.65 34.79 0.36
N ALA A 255 11.54 34.44 -0.55
CA ALA A 255 11.70 35.13 -1.83
C ALA A 255 10.40 35.10 -2.67
N LEU A 256 9.69 33.95 -2.66
CA LEU A 256 8.40 33.80 -3.34
C LEU A 256 7.32 34.70 -2.70
N ALA A 257 7.25 34.76 -1.37
CA ALA A 257 6.30 35.58 -0.62
C ALA A 257 6.58 37.08 -0.79
N GLU A 258 7.84 37.51 -0.85
CA GLU A 258 8.21 38.90 -1.15
C GLU A 258 7.76 39.32 -2.55
N SER A 259 7.88 38.43 -3.53
CA SER A 259 7.40 38.70 -4.90
C SER A 259 5.88 38.87 -4.97
N GLU A 260 5.11 38.07 -4.21
CA GLU A 260 3.65 38.21 -4.06
C GLU A 260 3.28 39.54 -3.44
N THR A 261 3.97 39.94 -2.35
CA THR A 261 3.68 41.21 -1.65
C THR A 261 3.91 42.41 -2.58
N SER A 262 4.94 42.34 -3.41
CA SER A 262 5.23 43.40 -4.41
C SER A 262 4.16 43.46 -5.49
N ALA A 263 3.68 42.34 -6.00
CA ALA A 263 2.60 42.28 -6.98
C ALA A 263 1.25 42.78 -6.39
N ARG A 264 0.97 42.43 -5.14
CA ARG A 264 -0.23 42.87 -4.43
C ARG A 264 -0.26 44.39 -4.21
N SER A 265 0.89 45.01 -3.95
CA SER A 265 1.01 46.49 -3.84
C SER A 265 0.75 47.17 -5.16
N SER A 266 0.97 46.55 -6.28
CA SER A 266 0.76 47.02 -7.64
C SER A 266 -0.69 46.85 -8.16
N GLN A 267 -1.60 46.29 -7.34
CA GLN A 267 -3.01 46.00 -7.70
C GLN A 267 -3.19 45.15 -8.96
N GLU A 268 -2.31 44.18 -9.17
CA GLU A 268 -2.43 43.25 -10.30
C GLU A 268 -3.70 42.37 -10.18
N PRO A 269 -4.39 42.07 -11.29
CA PRO A 269 -5.59 41.23 -11.28
C PRO A 269 -5.35 39.79 -10.75
N SER A 270 -4.12 39.31 -10.81
CA SER A 270 -3.73 37.96 -10.40
C SER A 270 -3.29 37.84 -8.93
N ALA A 271 -3.44 38.89 -8.11
CA ALA A 271 -2.95 38.88 -6.72
C ALA A 271 -3.57 37.80 -5.83
N ALA A 272 -4.84 37.44 -6.04
CA ALA A 272 -5.50 36.37 -5.30
C ALA A 272 -4.93 35.02 -5.64
N GLU A 273 -4.56 34.80 -6.89
CA GLU A 273 -3.97 33.58 -7.44
C GLU A 273 -2.55 33.36 -6.93
N GLN A 274 -1.77 34.42 -6.89
CA GLN A 274 -0.42 34.43 -6.34
C GLN A 274 -0.43 34.14 -4.83
N SER A 275 -1.37 34.70 -4.10
CA SER A 275 -1.55 34.46 -2.67
C SER A 275 -1.92 33.01 -2.37
N PHE A 276 -2.76 32.38 -3.20
CA PHE A 276 -3.09 30.98 -3.09
C PHE A 276 -1.85 30.09 -3.30
N LEU A 277 -1.07 30.36 -4.35
CA LEU A 277 0.14 29.59 -4.65
C LEU A 277 1.16 29.68 -3.49
N VAL A 278 1.39 30.89 -2.95
CA VAL A 278 2.30 31.10 -1.81
C VAL A 278 1.81 30.36 -0.57
N LYS A 279 0.52 30.39 -0.30
CA LYS A 279 -0.08 29.67 0.85
C LYS A 279 0.10 28.15 0.73
N GLU A 280 -0.16 27.58 -0.43
CA GLU A 280 0.04 26.13 -0.63
C GLU A 280 1.53 25.76 -0.59
N ALA A 281 2.42 26.61 -1.12
CA ALA A 281 3.86 26.46 -1.00
C ALA A 281 4.32 26.46 0.48
N GLU A 282 3.78 27.35 1.31
CA GLU A 282 4.07 27.41 2.76
C GLU A 282 3.65 26.10 3.46
N GLN A 283 2.47 25.57 3.12
CA GLN A 283 2.02 24.29 3.69
C GLN A 283 2.90 23.12 3.27
N ILE A 284 3.38 23.10 2.02
CA ILE A 284 4.32 22.08 1.54
C ILE A 284 5.64 22.16 2.34
N VAL A 285 6.21 23.35 2.52
CA VAL A 285 7.46 23.55 3.28
C VAL A 285 7.31 23.11 4.73
N ARG A 286 6.24 23.53 5.41
CA ARG A 286 5.95 23.12 6.79
C ARG A 286 5.82 21.60 6.90
N THR A 287 5.18 20.97 5.94
CA THR A 287 5.01 19.51 5.97
C THR A 287 6.32 18.78 5.69
N ILE A 288 7.18 19.30 4.81
CA ILE A 288 8.54 18.76 4.60
C ILE A 288 9.38 18.87 5.87
N ASP A 289 9.26 19.98 6.62
CA ASP A 289 9.94 20.14 7.91
C ASP A 289 9.47 19.09 8.93
N ILE A 290 8.16 18.84 9.04
CA ILE A 290 7.62 17.76 9.86
C ILE A 290 8.19 16.39 9.44
N ILE A 291 8.26 16.12 8.14
CA ILE A 291 8.85 14.87 7.64
C ILE A 291 10.32 14.76 8.05
N SER A 292 11.11 15.84 7.96
CA SER A 292 12.50 15.86 8.33
C SER A 292 12.73 15.47 9.81
N GLN A 293 11.79 15.85 10.69
CA GLN A 293 11.80 15.52 12.12
C GLN A 293 11.33 14.07 12.40
N LEU A 294 10.56 13.48 11.49
CA LEU A 294 10.14 12.09 11.56
C LEU A 294 11.21 11.10 11.05
N LEU A 295 12.28 11.56 10.42
CA LEU A 295 13.36 10.70 9.96
C LEU A 295 14.20 10.16 11.13
N PRO A 296 14.86 8.98 10.99
CA PRO A 296 15.73 8.45 12.03
C PRO A 296 16.89 9.42 12.28
N THR A 297 17.00 9.88 13.50
CA THR A 297 18.20 10.47 14.06
C THR A 297 18.98 9.39 14.80
N ASP A 298 20.32 9.50 14.88
CA ASP A 298 21.26 8.53 15.46
C ASP A 298 20.90 7.99 16.86
N ASP A 299 20.04 8.68 17.60
CA ASP A 299 19.66 8.31 18.97
C ASP A 299 18.70 7.10 19.05
N LEU A 300 18.07 6.67 17.95
CA LEU A 300 17.06 5.60 17.96
C LEU A 300 17.61 4.22 17.59
N GLU A 301 18.79 4.13 16.96
CA GLU A 301 19.49 2.84 16.81
C GLU A 301 20.07 2.35 18.15
N ARG A 302 20.34 3.24 19.10
CA ARG A 302 20.85 2.86 20.43
C ARG A 302 19.79 2.23 21.32
N GLU A 303 18.51 2.61 21.18
CA GLU A 303 17.40 2.00 21.94
C GLU A 303 17.03 0.62 21.40
N ALA A 304 17.15 0.37 20.10
CA ALA A 304 16.84 -0.92 19.50
C ALA A 304 17.91 -2.01 19.74
N VAL A 305 19.14 -1.61 20.09
CA VAL A 305 20.26 -2.54 20.41
C VAL A 305 20.32 -2.87 21.90
N THR A 306 19.65 -2.08 22.75
CA THR A 306 19.67 -2.25 24.22
C THR A 306 18.36 -2.84 24.79
N ALA A 307 17.37 -3.15 23.98
CA ALA A 307 16.13 -3.85 24.34
C ALA A 307 16.11 -5.26 23.72
#